data_2acc12b38582f13dc74bed86734a8b04
#
_entry.id   2acc12b38582f13dc74bed86734a8b04
#
_cell.length_a   1.000
_cell.length_b   1.000
_cell.length_c   1.000
_cell.angle_alpha   90.00
_cell.angle_beta   90.00
_cell.angle_gamma   90.00
#
_symmetry.space_group_name_H-M   'P 1'
#
loop_
_entity.id
_entity.type
_entity.pdbx_description
1 polymer ?
#
loop_
_entity_poly.entity_id
_entity_poly.type
_entity_poly.pdbx_seq_one_letter_code
_entity_poly.pdbx_strand_id
1 'polypeptide(L)'
;MSEDEKRNTAYHESGHAVVAKLLPKSDPVHKVTIIPRGRALGVTMQLPEQDRYAYDRGYLMDRIAVLFGGRVAEELFMNQMTTGASNDFERATSMARDMVTRYGMSDLGPMVYGENEGEVFLGRSVTTHKAMSEATMQQVDAEIRRIIDQQYALAKRLLDENRDKVEAMTQALLEWETIDADQINDIMAGNTPRPPQPPGGSSNQPPSAPVTANTDGATAAA
;
A
#
# COMPACT_ATOMS: atom_id res chain seq x y z
N MET A 1 -0.70 24.84 -2.85
CA MET A 1 -1.76 23.84 -3.09
C MET A 1 -3.08 24.52 -2.82
N SER A 2 -4.04 24.44 -3.75
CA SER A 2 -5.40 24.94 -3.52
C SER A 2 -6.12 24.03 -2.52
N GLU A 3 -7.24 24.50 -1.95
CA GLU A 3 -8.05 23.68 -1.03
C GLU A 3 -8.58 22.42 -1.73
N ASP A 4 -8.96 22.51 -3.00
CA ASP A 4 -9.42 21.38 -3.79
C ASP A 4 -8.29 20.36 -4.04
N GLU A 5 -7.07 20.81 -4.34
CA GLU A 5 -5.92 19.94 -4.46
C GLU A 5 -5.55 19.29 -3.14
N LYS A 6 -5.62 20.04 -2.04
CA LYS A 6 -5.37 19.50 -0.69
C LYS A 6 -6.38 18.41 -0.34
N ARG A 7 -7.65 18.65 -0.63
CA ARG A 7 -8.73 17.69 -0.41
C ARG A 7 -8.56 16.43 -1.29
N ASN A 8 -8.27 16.62 -2.57
CA ASN A 8 -8.01 15.50 -3.48
C ASN A 8 -6.83 14.64 -3.01
N THR A 9 -5.73 15.28 -2.61
CA THR A 9 -4.56 14.59 -2.07
C THR A 9 -4.91 13.82 -0.79
N ALA A 10 -5.72 14.40 0.10
CA ALA A 10 -6.13 13.73 1.33
C ALA A 10 -6.97 12.48 1.06
N TYR A 11 -7.90 12.51 0.10
CA TYR A 11 -8.64 11.31 -0.31
C TYR A 11 -7.73 10.28 -0.98
N HIS A 12 -6.83 10.72 -1.85
CA HIS A 12 -5.88 9.85 -2.54
C HIS A 12 -5.02 9.07 -1.54
N GLU A 13 -4.39 9.75 -0.58
CA GLU A 13 -3.56 9.10 0.43
C GLU A 13 -4.39 8.24 1.41
N SER A 14 -5.60 8.68 1.76
CA SER A 14 -6.54 7.89 2.56
C SER A 14 -6.91 6.59 1.85
N GLY A 15 -7.09 6.64 0.53
CA GLY A 15 -7.37 5.46 -0.28
C GLY A 15 -6.27 4.42 -0.19
N HIS A 16 -5.01 4.81 -0.36
CA HIS A 16 -3.86 3.92 -0.18
C HIS A 16 -3.82 3.32 1.23
N ALA A 17 -3.97 4.17 2.25
CA ALA A 17 -3.86 3.74 3.64
C ALA A 17 -4.97 2.77 4.05
N VAL A 18 -6.22 3.04 3.68
CA VAL A 18 -7.36 2.17 4.03
C VAL A 18 -7.25 0.81 3.34
N VAL A 19 -6.92 0.78 2.04
CA VAL A 19 -6.70 -0.48 1.32
C VAL A 19 -5.56 -1.28 1.96
N ALA A 20 -4.43 -0.62 2.28
CA ALA A 20 -3.30 -1.26 2.94
C ALA A 20 -3.66 -1.86 4.30
N LYS A 21 -4.47 -1.18 5.09
CA LYS A 21 -4.91 -1.65 6.42
C LYS A 21 -5.89 -2.83 6.35
N LEU A 22 -6.61 -2.98 5.26
CA LEU A 22 -7.61 -4.03 5.08
C LEU A 22 -7.05 -5.31 4.45
N LEU A 23 -5.88 -5.23 3.78
CA LEU A 23 -5.29 -6.37 3.09
C LEU A 23 -4.29 -7.12 3.98
N PRO A 24 -4.38 -8.47 4.04
CA PRO A 24 -3.67 -9.27 5.04
C PRO A 24 -2.15 -9.34 4.83
N LYS A 25 -1.67 -9.18 3.57
CA LYS A 25 -0.25 -9.26 3.24
C LYS A 25 0.40 -7.91 2.98
N SER A 26 -0.34 -6.83 3.16
CA SER A 26 0.17 -5.48 3.03
C SER A 26 1.15 -5.13 4.16
N ASP A 27 2.20 -4.38 3.83
CA ASP A 27 3.10 -3.85 4.85
C ASP A 27 2.38 -2.86 5.78
N PRO A 28 2.78 -2.76 7.04
CA PRO A 28 2.21 -1.82 7.99
C PRO A 28 2.29 -0.37 7.51
N VAL A 29 1.21 0.38 7.71
CA VAL A 29 1.18 1.81 7.45
C VAL A 29 1.67 2.56 8.69
N HIS A 30 2.80 3.23 8.57
CA HIS A 30 3.42 3.99 9.66
C HIS A 30 2.95 5.43 9.74
N LYS A 31 2.76 6.05 8.60
CA LYS A 31 2.45 7.47 8.49
C LYS A 31 1.75 7.77 7.18
N VAL A 32 0.81 8.70 7.22
CA VAL A 32 0.23 9.31 6.04
C VAL A 32 0.38 10.82 6.15
N THR A 33 0.79 11.47 5.08
CA THR A 33 0.95 12.92 5.03
C THR A 33 0.50 13.51 3.71
N ILE A 34 -0.08 14.69 3.75
CA ILE A 34 -0.44 15.48 2.58
C ILE A 34 0.49 16.70 2.42
N ILE A 35 1.57 16.75 3.19
CA ILE A 35 2.61 17.77 3.05
C ILE A 35 3.45 17.41 1.84
N PRO A 36 3.54 18.28 0.81
CA PRO A 36 4.30 17.99 -0.40
C PRO A 36 5.79 17.73 -0.12
N ARG A 37 6.34 16.73 -0.80
CA ARG A 37 7.77 16.42 -0.76
C ARG A 37 8.30 16.20 -2.17
N GLY A 38 9.06 17.14 -2.67
CA GLY A 38 9.55 17.10 -4.06
C GLY A 38 8.40 17.14 -5.06
N ARG A 39 8.24 16.09 -5.85
CA ARG A 39 7.16 15.97 -6.84
C ARG A 39 5.89 15.30 -6.29
N ALA A 40 5.98 14.65 -5.12
CA ALA A 40 4.85 14.01 -4.50
C ALA A 40 4.03 15.04 -3.70
N LEU A 41 2.72 15.06 -3.92
CA LEU A 41 1.79 15.94 -3.20
C LEU A 41 1.43 15.40 -1.82
N GLY A 42 1.53 14.07 -1.64
CA GLY A 42 1.35 13.37 -0.38
C GLY A 42 2.18 12.09 -0.36
N VAL A 43 2.18 11.39 0.75
CA VAL A 43 2.86 10.10 0.92
C VAL A 43 2.16 9.23 1.94
N THR A 44 1.81 8.02 1.54
CA THR A 44 1.45 6.93 2.45
C THR A 44 2.66 6.05 2.68
N MET A 45 3.25 6.14 3.87
CA MET A 45 4.48 5.44 4.22
C MET A 45 4.18 4.06 4.79
N GLN A 46 4.58 3.05 4.05
CA GLN A 46 4.57 1.64 4.49
C GLN A 46 6.00 1.17 4.72
N LEU A 47 6.23 0.45 5.80
CA LEU A 47 7.53 -0.13 6.12
C LEU A 47 7.34 -1.62 6.45
N PRO A 48 8.13 -2.52 5.85
CA PRO A 48 8.09 -3.92 6.20
C PRO A 48 8.57 -4.11 7.65
N GLU A 49 7.94 -5.02 8.37
CA GLU A 49 8.35 -5.36 9.75
C GLU A 49 9.69 -6.12 9.78
N GLN A 50 10.03 -6.78 8.71
CA GLN A 50 11.26 -7.57 8.55
C GLN A 50 11.82 -7.41 7.15
N ASP A 51 13.13 -7.56 7.02
CA ASP A 51 13.78 -7.63 5.71
C ASP A 51 13.27 -8.85 4.94
N ARG A 52 12.79 -8.62 3.73
CA ARG A 52 12.28 -9.66 2.83
C ARG A 52 13.23 -9.87 1.67
N TYR A 53 13.67 -11.09 1.51
CA TYR A 53 14.52 -11.50 0.37
C TYR A 53 13.71 -12.03 -0.82
N ALA A 54 12.43 -12.36 -0.59
CA ALA A 54 11.51 -12.84 -1.61
C ALA A 54 10.08 -12.35 -1.31
N TYR A 55 9.31 -12.18 -2.36
CA TYR A 55 7.91 -11.77 -2.28
C TYR A 55 7.02 -12.87 -2.85
N ASP A 56 6.01 -13.28 -2.10
CA ASP A 56 5.03 -14.22 -2.59
C ASP A 56 3.95 -13.55 -3.47
N ARG A 57 3.22 -14.36 -4.22
CA ARG A 57 2.15 -13.89 -5.11
C ARG A 57 1.11 -13.05 -4.39
N GLY A 58 0.68 -13.47 -3.21
CA GLY A 58 -0.34 -12.74 -2.42
C GLY A 58 0.12 -11.36 -2.02
N TYR A 59 1.38 -11.21 -1.59
CA TYR A 59 1.96 -9.91 -1.28
C TYR A 59 1.97 -8.98 -2.50
N LEU A 60 2.39 -9.48 -3.67
CA LEU A 60 2.41 -8.67 -4.90
C LEU A 60 0.99 -8.27 -5.33
N MET A 61 0.02 -9.17 -5.23
CA MET A 61 -1.38 -8.87 -5.53
C MET A 61 -1.92 -7.78 -4.60
N ASP A 62 -1.73 -7.91 -3.29
CA ASP A 62 -2.17 -6.91 -2.31
C ASP A 62 -1.50 -5.55 -2.57
N ARG A 63 -0.21 -5.55 -2.90
CA ARG A 63 0.52 -4.33 -3.21
C ARG A 63 -0.02 -3.61 -4.46
N ILE A 64 -0.42 -4.35 -5.49
CA ILE A 64 -1.09 -3.78 -6.67
C ILE A 64 -2.42 -3.12 -6.27
N ALA A 65 -3.22 -3.78 -5.43
CA ALA A 65 -4.49 -3.21 -4.95
C ALA A 65 -4.26 -1.93 -4.14
N VAL A 66 -3.25 -1.90 -3.28
CA VAL A 66 -2.87 -0.69 -2.52
C VAL A 66 -2.52 0.47 -3.46
N LEU A 67 -1.75 0.21 -4.52
CA LEU A 67 -1.38 1.23 -5.50
C LEU A 67 -2.62 1.83 -6.20
N PHE A 68 -3.69 1.07 -6.39
CA PHE A 68 -4.93 1.59 -6.96
C PHE A 68 -5.79 2.39 -5.97
N GLY A 69 -5.55 2.25 -4.66
CA GLY A 69 -6.34 2.90 -3.61
C GLY A 69 -6.51 4.40 -3.80
N GLY A 70 -5.45 5.10 -4.19
CA GLY A 70 -5.49 6.55 -4.41
C GLY A 70 -6.45 6.95 -5.54
N ARG A 71 -6.31 6.37 -6.73
CA ARG A 71 -7.19 6.63 -7.87
C ARG A 71 -8.64 6.27 -7.56
N VAL A 72 -8.86 5.14 -6.94
CA VAL A 72 -10.22 4.69 -6.60
C VAL A 72 -10.88 5.66 -5.61
N ALA A 73 -10.12 6.18 -4.64
CA ALA A 73 -10.64 7.19 -3.73
C ALA A 73 -11.00 8.50 -4.46
N GLU A 74 -10.18 8.97 -5.41
CA GLU A 74 -10.50 10.12 -6.24
C GLU A 74 -11.84 9.91 -6.99
N GLU A 75 -12.05 8.74 -7.58
CA GLU A 75 -13.29 8.40 -8.30
C GLU A 75 -14.51 8.36 -7.38
N LEU A 76 -14.41 7.66 -6.25
CA LEU A 76 -15.56 7.41 -5.37
C LEU A 76 -15.97 8.62 -4.55
N PHE A 77 -15.03 9.48 -4.15
CA PHE A 77 -15.28 10.58 -3.21
C PHE A 77 -15.21 11.97 -3.86
N MET A 78 -14.43 12.11 -4.91
CA MET A 78 -14.25 13.39 -5.60
C MET A 78 -14.90 13.41 -6.99
N ASN A 79 -15.35 12.28 -7.51
CA ASN A 79 -15.86 12.11 -8.88
C ASN A 79 -14.92 12.70 -9.94
N GLN A 80 -13.63 12.50 -9.77
CA GLN A 80 -12.61 13.00 -10.68
C GLN A 80 -11.42 12.04 -10.78
N MET A 81 -10.60 12.23 -11.79
CA MET A 81 -9.38 11.48 -12.05
C MET A 81 -8.27 12.46 -12.32
N THR A 82 -7.19 12.39 -11.53
CA THR A 82 -6.06 13.31 -11.70
C THR A 82 -4.82 12.60 -12.22
N THR A 83 -3.84 13.35 -12.68
CA THR A 83 -2.54 12.81 -13.08
C THR A 83 -1.70 12.35 -11.89
N GLY A 84 -2.13 12.63 -10.66
CA GLY A 84 -1.43 12.24 -9.43
C GLY A 84 -1.20 10.73 -9.31
N ALA A 85 -2.14 9.93 -9.83
CA ALA A 85 -2.04 8.47 -9.81
C ALA A 85 -1.13 7.85 -10.88
N SER A 86 -0.46 8.64 -11.73
CA SER A 86 0.33 8.10 -12.85
C SER A 86 1.46 7.17 -12.39
N ASN A 87 2.18 7.53 -11.35
CA ASN A 87 3.26 6.71 -10.79
C ASN A 87 2.73 5.37 -10.22
N ASP A 88 1.56 5.40 -9.59
CA ASP A 88 0.92 4.19 -9.04
C ASP A 88 0.55 3.22 -10.15
N PHE A 89 0.04 3.72 -11.27
CA PHE A 89 -0.26 2.91 -12.45
C PHE A 89 0.99 2.31 -13.10
N GLU A 90 2.06 3.09 -13.22
CA GLU A 90 3.33 2.59 -13.74
C GLU A 90 3.87 1.45 -12.88
N ARG A 91 3.88 1.62 -11.56
CA ARG A 91 4.34 0.61 -10.61
C ARG A 91 3.44 -0.63 -10.60
N ALA A 92 2.13 -0.45 -10.58
CA ALA A 92 1.17 -1.55 -10.62
C ALA A 92 1.29 -2.37 -11.91
N THR A 93 1.41 -1.70 -13.06
CA THR A 93 1.57 -2.35 -14.37
C THR A 93 2.89 -3.09 -14.47
N SER A 94 3.99 -2.48 -14.03
CA SER A 94 5.31 -3.13 -14.00
C SER A 94 5.30 -4.39 -13.13
N MET A 95 4.69 -4.30 -11.94
CA MET A 95 4.58 -5.44 -11.01
C MET A 95 3.74 -6.57 -11.59
N ALA A 96 2.59 -6.27 -12.17
CA ALA A 96 1.74 -7.27 -12.83
C ALA A 96 2.46 -7.92 -14.02
N ARG A 97 3.19 -7.14 -14.81
CA ARG A 97 4.01 -7.63 -15.92
C ARG A 97 5.09 -8.60 -15.43
N ASP A 98 5.83 -8.23 -14.38
CA ASP A 98 6.88 -9.10 -13.82
C ASP A 98 6.30 -10.41 -13.26
N MET A 99 5.12 -10.36 -12.62
CA MET A 99 4.43 -11.56 -12.13
C MET A 99 4.13 -12.54 -13.27
N VAL A 100 3.67 -12.03 -14.42
CA VAL A 100 3.31 -12.86 -15.59
C VAL A 100 4.55 -13.30 -16.34
N THR A 101 5.48 -12.38 -16.63
CA THR A 101 6.57 -12.63 -17.59
C THR A 101 7.85 -13.18 -16.96
N ARG A 102 8.09 -12.93 -15.68
CA ARG A 102 9.37 -13.22 -15.01
C ARG A 102 9.24 -14.20 -13.86
N TYR A 103 8.16 -14.13 -13.08
CA TYR A 103 8.05 -14.88 -11.83
C TYR A 103 7.18 -16.13 -11.94
N GLY A 104 6.52 -16.36 -13.09
CA GLY A 104 5.64 -17.52 -13.28
C GLY A 104 4.46 -17.54 -12.30
N MET A 105 3.97 -16.37 -11.90
CA MET A 105 2.92 -16.21 -10.88
C MET A 105 1.53 -15.94 -11.50
N SER A 106 1.31 -16.35 -12.74
CA SER A 106 0.04 -16.21 -13.44
C SER A 106 -0.50 -17.56 -13.89
N ASP A 107 -1.71 -17.57 -14.47
CA ASP A 107 -2.33 -18.76 -15.02
C ASP A 107 -1.60 -19.30 -16.26
N LEU A 108 -0.68 -18.53 -16.85
CA LEU A 108 0.20 -19.01 -17.93
C LEU A 108 1.31 -19.96 -17.45
N GLY A 109 1.44 -20.13 -16.13
CA GLY A 109 2.33 -21.10 -15.51
C GLY A 109 3.79 -20.63 -15.35
N PRO A 110 4.67 -21.56 -14.93
CA PRO A 110 6.03 -21.27 -14.52
C PRO A 110 6.98 -21.19 -15.72
N MET A 111 6.84 -20.16 -16.54
CA MET A 111 7.67 -19.94 -17.71
C MET A 111 8.04 -18.45 -17.81
N VAL A 112 9.23 -18.17 -18.29
CA VAL A 112 9.68 -16.80 -18.55
C VAL A 112 9.20 -16.38 -19.94
N TYR A 113 8.47 -15.28 -20.00
CA TYR A 113 8.01 -14.65 -21.24
C TYR A 113 8.72 -13.29 -21.38
N GLY A 114 9.65 -13.17 -22.26
CA GLY A 114 10.38 -11.92 -22.47
C GLY A 114 11.28 -11.97 -23.66
N GLU A 115 11.69 -10.82 -24.15
CA GLU A 115 12.80 -10.72 -25.06
C GLU A 115 14.07 -11.08 -24.28
N ASN A 116 14.87 -12.01 -24.81
CA ASN A 116 16.27 -12.07 -24.42
C ASN A 116 16.86 -10.72 -24.85
N GLU A 117 17.13 -9.84 -23.91
CA GLU A 117 18.05 -8.73 -24.15
C GLU A 117 19.39 -9.38 -24.50
N GLY A 118 19.59 -9.64 -25.78
CA GLY A 118 20.87 -10.06 -26.30
C GLY A 118 21.86 -8.99 -25.91
N GLU A 119 22.90 -9.36 -25.17
CA GLU A 119 24.02 -8.48 -24.86
C GLU A 119 24.38 -7.69 -26.10
N VAL A 120 24.31 -6.35 -26.01
CA VAL A 120 24.80 -5.45 -27.06
C VAL A 120 26.31 -5.56 -27.07
N PHE A 121 26.81 -6.58 -27.77
CA PHE A 121 28.21 -6.73 -28.02
C PHE A 121 28.58 -5.92 -29.28
N LEU A 122 29.24 -4.80 -29.04
CA LEU A 122 29.99 -4.00 -30.03
C LEU A 122 29.26 -3.72 -31.38
N GLY A 123 28.31 -2.80 -31.39
CA GLY A 123 28.01 -2.01 -32.58
C GLY A 123 27.40 -2.75 -33.80
N ARG A 124 27.00 -4.01 -33.69
CA ARG A 124 26.23 -4.73 -34.70
C ARG A 124 24.80 -4.90 -34.27
N SER A 125 23.90 -4.29 -35.04
CA SER A 125 22.46 -4.55 -34.97
C SER A 125 22.22 -6.04 -35.19
N VAL A 126 22.07 -6.80 -34.12
CA VAL A 126 21.57 -8.16 -34.20
C VAL A 126 20.06 -8.07 -34.38
N THR A 127 19.55 -8.64 -35.44
CA THR A 127 18.11 -8.78 -35.69
C THR A 127 17.52 -9.48 -34.49
N THR A 128 16.74 -8.74 -33.66
CA THR A 128 16.02 -9.30 -32.51
C THR A 128 14.98 -10.27 -33.05
N HIS A 129 15.24 -11.55 -32.91
CA HIS A 129 14.19 -12.55 -33.08
C HIS A 129 13.17 -12.30 -31.97
N LYS A 130 11.90 -12.03 -32.33
CA LYS A 130 10.79 -12.00 -31.37
C LYS A 130 10.83 -13.32 -30.57
N ALA A 131 11.15 -13.22 -29.29
CA ALA A 131 11.26 -14.40 -28.41
C ALA A 131 9.89 -15.08 -28.17
N MET A 132 8.78 -14.43 -28.58
CA MET A 132 7.42 -14.92 -28.43
C MET A 132 6.63 -14.75 -29.72
N SER A 133 5.72 -15.73 -29.98
CA SER A 133 4.70 -15.58 -31.02
C SER A 133 3.73 -14.46 -30.67
N GLU A 134 3.07 -13.89 -31.67
CA GLU A 134 2.04 -12.87 -31.45
C GLU A 134 0.88 -13.38 -30.58
N ALA A 135 0.48 -14.64 -30.78
CA ALA A 135 -0.55 -15.29 -29.97
C ALA A 135 -0.14 -15.38 -28.49
N THR A 136 1.12 -15.70 -28.19
CA THR A 136 1.64 -15.74 -26.82
C THR A 136 1.67 -14.32 -26.21
N MET A 137 2.09 -13.31 -26.97
CA MET A 137 2.09 -11.91 -26.53
C MET A 137 0.67 -11.44 -26.13
N GLN A 138 -0.35 -11.80 -26.92
CA GLN A 138 -1.74 -11.52 -26.62
C GLN A 138 -2.21 -12.19 -25.33
N GLN A 139 -1.79 -13.44 -25.07
CA GLN A 139 -2.09 -14.14 -23.81
C GLN A 139 -1.41 -13.47 -22.62
N VAL A 140 -0.17 -13.04 -22.76
CA VAL A 140 0.57 -12.29 -21.73
C VAL A 140 -0.14 -10.97 -21.41
N ASP A 141 -0.51 -10.20 -22.43
CA ASP A 141 -1.21 -8.94 -22.26
C ASP A 141 -2.58 -9.15 -21.58
N ALA A 142 -3.32 -10.19 -21.95
CA ALA A 142 -4.59 -10.53 -21.33
C ALA A 142 -4.44 -10.90 -19.85
N GLU A 143 -3.38 -11.65 -19.48
CA GLU A 143 -3.11 -11.98 -18.08
C GLU A 143 -2.70 -10.77 -17.25
N ILE A 144 -1.86 -9.90 -17.77
CA ILE A 144 -1.49 -8.64 -17.11
C ILE A 144 -2.75 -7.82 -16.86
N ARG A 145 -3.60 -7.68 -17.89
CA ARG A 145 -4.86 -6.96 -17.79
C ARG A 145 -5.80 -7.57 -16.76
N ARG A 146 -5.91 -8.89 -16.72
CA ARG A 146 -6.74 -9.60 -15.75
C ARG A 146 -6.29 -9.30 -14.30
N ILE A 147 -4.98 -9.34 -14.01
CA ILE A 147 -4.45 -9.01 -12.70
C ILE A 147 -4.77 -7.57 -12.32
N ILE A 148 -4.53 -6.63 -13.23
CA ILE A 148 -4.83 -5.21 -13.01
C ILE A 148 -6.31 -4.99 -12.72
N ASP A 149 -7.20 -5.51 -13.55
CA ASP A 149 -8.66 -5.32 -13.41
C ASP A 149 -9.18 -5.97 -12.12
N GLN A 150 -8.67 -7.13 -11.75
CA GLN A 150 -9.03 -7.83 -10.52
C GLN A 150 -8.64 -7.01 -9.27
N GLN A 151 -7.42 -6.46 -9.24
CA GLN A 151 -6.93 -5.70 -8.08
C GLN A 151 -7.55 -4.31 -8.01
N TYR A 152 -7.85 -3.71 -9.15
CA TYR A 152 -8.60 -2.47 -9.21
C TYR A 152 -10.02 -2.64 -8.64
N ALA A 153 -10.72 -3.69 -9.05
CA ALA A 153 -12.04 -4.04 -8.54
C ALA A 153 -12.02 -4.35 -7.04
N LEU A 154 -10.98 -5.02 -6.55
CA LEU A 154 -10.77 -5.28 -5.11
C LEU A 154 -10.61 -3.98 -4.33
N ALA A 155 -9.74 -3.09 -4.76
CA ALA A 155 -9.56 -1.78 -4.13
C ALA A 155 -10.87 -0.99 -4.09
N LYS A 156 -11.62 -0.99 -5.19
CA LYS A 156 -12.92 -0.31 -5.29
C LYS A 156 -13.93 -0.86 -4.30
N ARG A 157 -14.06 -2.17 -4.20
CA ARG A 157 -14.96 -2.83 -3.25
C ARG A 157 -14.56 -2.50 -1.81
N LEU A 158 -13.28 -2.60 -1.46
CA LEU A 158 -12.78 -2.31 -0.11
C LEU A 158 -13.07 -0.87 0.32
N LEU A 159 -12.84 0.10 -0.55
CA LEU A 159 -13.10 1.52 -0.24
C LEU A 159 -14.60 1.83 -0.18
N ASP A 160 -15.40 1.23 -1.06
CA ASP A 160 -16.86 1.42 -1.07
C ASP A 160 -17.52 0.83 0.19
N GLU A 161 -17.06 -0.33 0.66
CA GLU A 161 -17.52 -0.97 1.89
C GLU A 161 -17.01 -0.26 3.18
N ASN A 162 -15.99 0.59 3.08
CA ASN A 162 -15.36 1.29 4.20
C ASN A 162 -15.31 2.82 4.02
N ARG A 163 -16.35 3.38 3.43
CA ARG A 163 -16.45 4.83 3.18
C ARG A 163 -16.27 5.68 4.42
N ASP A 164 -16.82 5.25 5.55
CA ASP A 164 -16.69 5.91 6.86
C ASP A 164 -15.22 6.06 7.30
N LYS A 165 -14.40 5.04 7.06
CA LYS A 165 -12.97 5.06 7.40
C LYS A 165 -12.17 5.97 6.48
N VAL A 166 -12.49 5.97 5.19
CA VAL A 166 -11.88 6.90 4.22
C VAL A 166 -12.20 8.35 4.59
N GLU A 167 -13.47 8.64 4.89
CA GLU A 167 -13.88 9.98 5.31
C GLU A 167 -13.19 10.42 6.60
N ALA A 168 -13.17 9.57 7.63
CA ALA A 168 -12.52 9.89 8.90
C ALA A 168 -11.02 10.14 8.74
N MET A 169 -10.34 9.34 7.92
CA MET A 169 -8.92 9.51 7.63
C MET A 169 -8.64 10.78 6.85
N THR A 170 -9.48 11.09 5.86
CA THR A 170 -9.39 12.32 5.08
C THR A 170 -9.58 13.55 5.96
N GLN A 171 -10.57 13.57 6.86
CA GLN A 171 -10.79 14.68 7.78
C GLN A 171 -9.58 14.88 8.71
N ALA A 172 -9.03 13.81 9.27
CA ALA A 172 -7.82 13.88 10.09
C ALA A 172 -6.62 14.45 9.32
N LEU A 173 -6.44 14.07 8.05
CA LEU A 173 -5.39 14.62 7.18
C LEU A 173 -5.61 16.08 6.84
N LEU A 174 -6.85 16.52 6.63
CA LEU A 174 -7.15 17.92 6.36
C LEU A 174 -6.91 18.80 7.59
N GLU A 175 -7.14 18.27 8.79
CA GLU A 175 -6.94 18.98 10.06
C GLU A 175 -5.47 19.01 10.47
N TRP A 176 -4.76 17.88 10.40
CA TRP A 176 -3.42 17.72 10.97
C TRP A 176 -2.31 17.58 9.94
N GLU A 177 -2.64 17.47 8.67
CA GLU A 177 -1.75 17.30 7.50
C GLU A 177 -0.88 16.04 7.56
N THR A 178 -0.71 15.44 8.72
CA THR A 178 0.04 14.20 8.95
C THR A 178 -0.61 13.41 10.08
N ILE A 179 -0.79 12.11 9.87
CA ILE A 179 -1.27 11.17 10.88
C ILE A 179 -0.30 9.99 11.01
N ASP A 180 -0.13 9.50 12.22
CA ASP A 180 0.74 8.38 12.54
C ASP A 180 -0.02 7.04 12.61
N ALA A 181 0.72 5.96 12.91
CA ALA A 181 0.16 4.62 12.98
C ALA A 181 -0.94 4.48 14.06
N ASP A 182 -0.79 5.15 15.19
CA ASP A 182 -1.76 5.08 16.29
C ASP A 182 -3.08 5.75 15.91
N GLN A 183 -3.01 6.92 15.29
CA GLN A 183 -4.18 7.64 14.77
C GLN A 183 -4.88 6.85 13.64
N ILE A 184 -4.10 6.24 12.74
CA ILE A 184 -4.62 5.36 11.69
C ILE A 184 -5.34 4.15 12.30
N ASN A 185 -4.77 3.52 13.32
CA ASN A 185 -5.39 2.37 14.01
C ASN A 185 -6.68 2.77 14.73
N ASP A 186 -6.73 3.93 15.38
CA ASP A 186 -7.94 4.46 15.98
C ASP A 186 -9.07 4.58 14.94
N ILE A 187 -8.78 5.19 13.79
CA ILE A 187 -9.74 5.37 12.68
C ILE A 187 -10.22 4.01 12.16
N MET A 188 -9.30 3.07 11.92
CA MET A 188 -9.65 1.75 11.39
C MET A 188 -10.49 0.93 12.38
N ALA A 189 -10.35 1.17 13.68
CA ALA A 189 -11.18 0.58 14.73
C ALA A 189 -12.56 1.26 14.89
N GLY A 190 -12.82 2.35 14.15
CA GLY A 190 -14.05 3.14 14.25
C GLY A 190 -14.06 4.11 15.43
N ASN A 191 -12.91 4.38 16.03
CA ASN A 191 -12.75 5.31 17.13
C ASN A 191 -12.38 6.71 16.62
N THR A 192 -12.65 7.74 17.45
CA THR A 192 -12.10 9.07 17.20
C THR A 192 -10.58 9.02 17.34
N PRO A 193 -9.83 9.47 16.34
CA PRO A 193 -8.37 9.44 16.41
C PRO A 193 -7.87 10.37 17.51
N ARG A 194 -6.84 9.93 18.23
CA ARG A 194 -6.17 10.74 19.25
C ARG A 194 -5.49 11.95 18.61
N PRO A 195 -5.41 13.09 19.32
CA PRO A 195 -4.71 14.25 18.78
C PRO A 195 -3.22 13.97 18.56
N PRO A 196 -2.57 14.70 17.63
CA PRO A 196 -1.14 14.56 17.38
C PRO A 196 -0.32 14.78 18.67
N GLN A 197 0.67 13.93 18.91
CA GLN A 197 1.59 14.15 20.02
C GLN A 197 2.60 15.25 19.65
N PRO A 198 2.94 16.17 20.60
CA PRO A 198 3.95 17.17 20.33
C PRO A 198 5.31 16.51 20.04
N PRO A 199 6.12 17.07 19.14
CA PRO A 199 7.44 16.54 18.83
C PRO A 199 8.30 16.57 20.11
N GLY A 200 8.65 15.38 20.64
CA GLY A 200 9.47 15.22 21.85
C GLY A 200 8.89 14.33 22.94
N GLY A 201 7.67 13.85 22.82
CA GLY A 201 7.08 12.90 23.76
C GLY A 201 7.48 11.45 23.43
N SER A 202 8.72 11.08 23.69
CA SER A 202 9.11 9.68 23.79
C SER A 202 8.40 9.07 24.98
N SER A 203 7.46 8.17 24.77
CA SER A 203 6.84 7.35 25.81
C SER A 203 7.86 6.33 26.34
N ASN A 204 8.88 6.82 27.07
CA ASN A 204 9.66 6.00 27.98
C ASN A 204 8.83 5.80 29.26
N GLN A 205 7.78 5.02 29.18
CA GLN A 205 7.19 4.41 30.35
C GLN A 205 7.95 3.12 30.62
N PRO A 206 8.76 3.05 31.70
CA PRO A 206 9.42 1.80 32.03
C PRO A 206 8.35 0.73 32.33
N PRO A 207 8.60 -0.55 32.04
CA PRO A 207 7.66 -1.61 32.34
C PRO A 207 7.36 -1.57 33.84
N SER A 208 6.08 -1.52 34.20
CA SER A 208 5.61 -1.63 35.58
C SER A 208 6.14 -2.93 36.15
N ALA A 209 6.91 -2.82 37.24
CA ALA A 209 7.44 -3.94 37.99
C ALA A 209 6.30 -4.82 38.49
N PRO A 210 6.47 -6.17 38.50
CA PRO A 210 5.47 -7.06 39.05
C PRO A 210 5.29 -6.76 40.54
N VAL A 211 4.03 -6.58 40.93
CA VAL A 211 3.62 -6.48 42.34
C VAL A 211 3.91 -7.83 42.98
N THR A 212 4.92 -7.92 43.80
CA THR A 212 5.16 -9.03 44.70
C THR A 212 4.08 -9.03 45.78
N ALA A 213 3.17 -9.99 45.73
CA ALA A 213 2.26 -10.25 46.83
C ALA A 213 3.06 -10.72 48.05
N ASN A 214 3.12 -9.89 49.07
CA ASN A 214 3.61 -10.24 50.38
C ASN A 214 2.56 -11.13 51.03
N THR A 215 2.88 -12.40 51.24
CA THR A 215 2.17 -13.24 52.18
C THR A 215 2.98 -13.30 53.45
N ASP A 216 2.77 -12.31 54.30
CA ASP A 216 3.04 -12.43 55.73
C ASP A 216 1.83 -13.09 56.37
N GLY A 217 2.10 -14.04 57.17
CA GLY A 217 1.05 -14.52 58.08
C GLY A 217 1.29 -15.87 58.69
N ALA A 218 1.96 -15.84 59.71
CA ALA A 218 1.59 -16.22 61.09
C ALA A 218 1.79 -17.70 61.48
N THR A 219 2.79 -17.88 62.15
CA THR A 219 3.02 -18.47 63.48
C THR A 219 1.77 -18.95 64.24
N ALA A 220 1.82 -20.16 64.79
CA ALA A 220 1.57 -20.51 66.19
C ALA A 220 1.56 -22.04 66.31
N ALA A 221 2.51 -22.58 67.00
CA ALA A 221 2.50 -23.01 68.41
C ALA A 221 1.46 -24.10 68.76
N ALA A 222 1.92 -25.27 68.90
CA ALA A 222 1.89 -26.16 70.06
C ALA A 222 2.36 -27.57 69.69
#